data_9bd38158e33fb2145d9554d833316baa
#
_entry.id   9bd38158e33fb2145d9554d833316baa
#
_cell.length_a   1.000
_cell.length_b   1.000
_cell.length_c   1.000
_cell.angle_alpha   90.00
_cell.angle_beta   90.00
_cell.angle_gamma   90.00
#
_symmetry.space_group_name_H-M   'P 1'
#
loop_
_entity.id
_entity.type
_entity.pdbx_description
1 polymer ?
#
loop_
_entity_poly.entity_id
_entity_poly.type
_entity_poly.pdbx_seq_one_letter_code
_entity_poly.pdbx_strand_id
1 'polypeptide(L)'
;MYGRRVSMPVVVRCPVGGGRGYGPTHSQSLQKHFIGVPGLSLYEMSPFHDNGPLLREILMRGEPAMFFEDKSLYGRRMFTDGVVDKMFSYDLTIPGVARVFAEQADAADCVLIAPGGIVQKAMKAARSLLLEEEISSVVIVPSCLYPFPLEPLLPILRQAEVICIAEESTAGGTWGTEVAQQIHQELWDAMQRPVVLVNSDSSVIPASEHLEKQVLIQHTTIREAIVEALRA
;
A
#
# COMPACT_ATOMS: atom_id res chain seq x y z
N MET A 1 12.56 27.58 -6.64
CA MET A 1 13.15 28.57 -7.52
C MET A 1 12.29 29.83 -7.63
N TYR A 2 11.05 29.76 -8.03
CA TYR A 2 10.20 30.95 -8.19
C TYR A 2 9.37 31.34 -6.95
N GLY A 3 9.77 30.89 -5.75
CA GLY A 3 9.13 31.25 -4.48
C GLY A 3 7.63 30.93 -4.43
N ARG A 4 7.18 29.81 -5.03
CA ARG A 4 5.78 29.43 -5.18
C ARG A 4 4.89 30.45 -5.92
N ARG A 5 5.49 31.30 -6.75
CA ARG A 5 4.76 32.32 -7.53
C ARG A 5 4.09 31.79 -8.78
N VAL A 6 4.42 30.55 -9.16
CA VAL A 6 3.85 29.87 -10.34
C VAL A 6 3.20 28.58 -9.89
N SER A 7 1.91 28.44 -10.18
CA SER A 7 1.20 27.17 -10.04
C SER A 7 1.62 26.23 -11.17
N MET A 8 1.84 24.94 -10.86
CA MET A 8 2.16 23.91 -11.85
C MET A 8 1.20 22.73 -11.68
N PRO A 9 -0.04 22.83 -12.18
CA PRO A 9 -1.04 21.77 -12.06
C PRO A 9 -0.74 20.65 -13.08
N VAL A 10 0.35 19.94 -12.86
CA VAL A 10 0.78 18.83 -13.72
C VAL A 10 0.61 17.52 -12.95
N VAL A 11 -0.16 16.59 -13.47
CA VAL A 11 -0.24 15.23 -12.98
C VAL A 11 0.35 14.29 -14.02
N VAL A 12 1.40 13.56 -13.61
CA VAL A 12 2.01 12.52 -14.43
C VAL A 12 1.35 11.19 -14.06
N ARG A 13 0.63 10.59 -15.00
CA ARG A 13 0.09 9.24 -14.84
C ARG A 13 1.16 8.23 -15.21
N CYS A 14 1.44 7.31 -14.33
CA CYS A 14 2.53 6.35 -14.46
C CYS A 14 2.00 4.91 -14.30
N PRO A 15 1.83 4.16 -15.39
CA PRO A 15 1.50 2.73 -15.31
C PRO A 15 2.63 1.95 -14.64
N VAL A 16 2.29 1.16 -13.62
CA VAL A 16 3.24 0.35 -12.82
C VAL A 16 2.73 -1.07 -12.62
N GLY A 17 3.48 -1.88 -11.90
CA GLY A 17 3.09 -3.20 -11.45
C GLY A 17 3.45 -4.33 -12.43
N GLY A 18 3.83 -5.47 -11.84
CA GLY A 18 4.22 -6.69 -12.53
C GLY A 18 3.09 -7.73 -12.64
N GLY A 19 3.48 -9.01 -12.70
CA GLY A 19 2.56 -10.13 -12.74
C GLY A 19 1.99 -10.43 -14.13
N ARG A 20 2.60 -9.91 -15.19
CA ARG A 20 2.17 -10.08 -16.59
C ARG A 20 3.26 -10.56 -17.55
N GLY A 21 4.45 -10.86 -17.03
CA GLY A 21 5.57 -11.34 -17.86
C GLY A 21 6.16 -10.28 -18.79
N TYR A 22 6.03 -8.98 -18.46
CA TYR A 22 6.52 -7.89 -19.32
C TYR A 22 8.00 -7.54 -19.08
N GLY A 23 8.64 -8.22 -18.14
CA GLY A 23 10.07 -8.04 -17.84
C GLY A 23 10.41 -6.67 -17.25
N PRO A 24 11.71 -6.34 -17.22
CA PRO A 24 12.21 -5.21 -16.43
C PRO A 24 11.76 -3.83 -16.92
N THR A 25 11.34 -3.70 -18.17
CA THR A 25 10.94 -2.41 -18.73
C THR A 25 9.50 -2.02 -18.39
N HIS A 26 8.62 -2.99 -18.13
CA HIS A 26 7.18 -2.73 -17.97
C HIS A 26 6.56 -3.34 -16.71
N SER A 27 7.33 -4.04 -15.88
CA SER A 27 6.82 -4.71 -14.66
C SER A 27 7.27 -4.03 -13.36
N GLN A 28 7.95 -2.89 -13.44
CA GLN A 28 8.49 -2.24 -12.26
C GLN A 28 7.44 -1.41 -11.53
N SER A 29 7.62 -1.30 -10.20
CA SER A 29 6.93 -0.38 -9.30
C SER A 29 7.90 0.72 -8.90
N LEU A 30 7.68 1.95 -9.42
CA LEU A 30 8.66 3.04 -9.42
C LEU A 30 8.45 4.08 -8.33
N GLN A 31 7.47 3.89 -7.44
CA GLN A 31 7.05 4.87 -6.43
C GLN A 31 8.25 5.38 -5.61
N LYS A 32 9.14 4.47 -5.22
CA LYS A 32 10.32 4.78 -4.38
C LYS A 32 11.26 5.84 -4.96
N HIS A 33 11.32 6.01 -6.26
CA HIS A 33 12.21 6.97 -6.90
C HIS A 33 11.74 8.44 -6.78
N PHE A 34 10.51 8.66 -6.35
CA PHE A 34 9.91 10.00 -6.25
C PHE A 34 9.61 10.44 -4.82
N ILE A 35 9.87 9.57 -3.83
CA ILE A 35 9.66 9.88 -2.42
C ILE A 35 10.66 10.93 -1.96
N GLY A 36 10.17 11.89 -1.14
CA GLY A 36 11.01 12.95 -0.60
C GLY A 36 11.35 14.07 -1.57
N VAL A 37 10.79 14.07 -2.79
CA VAL A 37 10.95 15.20 -3.71
C VAL A 37 10.12 16.39 -3.22
N PRO A 38 10.74 17.54 -2.87
CA PRO A 38 10.01 18.68 -2.31
C PRO A 38 8.94 19.22 -3.25
N GLY A 39 7.71 19.31 -2.77
CA GLY A 39 6.57 19.86 -3.52
C GLY A 39 5.98 18.91 -4.56
N LEU A 40 6.37 17.63 -4.55
CA LEU A 40 5.77 16.58 -5.37
C LEU A 40 4.94 15.65 -4.48
N SER A 41 3.66 15.46 -4.83
CA SER A 41 2.79 14.51 -4.14
C SER A 41 2.67 13.22 -4.94
N LEU A 42 2.59 12.08 -4.25
CA LEU A 42 2.47 10.76 -4.87
C LEU A 42 1.14 10.13 -4.50
N TYR A 43 0.43 9.66 -5.49
CA TYR A 43 -0.84 8.96 -5.34
C TYR A 43 -0.81 7.65 -6.09
N GLU A 44 -1.62 6.70 -5.65
CA GLU A 44 -1.79 5.43 -6.34
C GLU A 44 -3.26 5.04 -6.43
N MET A 45 -3.68 4.55 -7.58
CA MET A 45 -5.04 4.05 -7.77
C MET A 45 -5.27 2.80 -6.91
N SER A 46 -6.49 2.63 -6.44
CA SER A 46 -6.90 1.43 -5.70
C SER A 46 -8.28 0.95 -6.13
N PRO A 47 -8.69 -0.27 -5.80
CA PRO A 47 -10.03 -0.74 -6.11
C PRO A 47 -11.11 -0.20 -5.15
N PHE A 48 -10.75 0.61 -4.16
CA PHE A 48 -11.65 1.15 -3.13
C PHE A 48 -11.97 2.63 -3.30
N HIS A 49 -11.06 3.41 -3.87
CA HIS A 49 -11.23 4.84 -4.06
C HIS A 49 -11.77 5.14 -5.45
N ASP A 50 -12.72 6.07 -5.54
CA ASP A 50 -13.15 6.56 -6.85
C ASP A 50 -12.02 7.35 -7.51
N ASN A 51 -11.31 6.68 -8.41
CA ASN A 51 -10.09 7.20 -9.02
C ASN A 51 -10.32 8.41 -9.93
N GLY A 52 -11.54 8.57 -10.49
CA GLY A 52 -11.90 9.72 -11.31
C GLY A 52 -11.98 11.02 -10.50
N PRO A 53 -12.83 11.11 -9.46
CA PRO A 53 -12.84 12.23 -8.52
C PRO A 53 -11.50 12.49 -7.86
N LEU A 54 -10.77 11.43 -7.44
CA LEU A 54 -9.44 11.58 -6.85
C LEU A 54 -8.49 12.29 -7.80
N LEU A 55 -8.41 11.87 -9.06
CA LEU A 55 -7.56 12.51 -10.06
C LEU A 55 -7.96 13.97 -10.29
N ARG A 56 -9.26 14.27 -10.29
CA ARG A 56 -9.77 15.64 -10.40
C ARG A 56 -9.34 16.49 -9.21
N GLU A 57 -9.47 15.96 -8.00
CA GLU A 57 -9.03 16.64 -6.77
C GLU A 57 -7.54 16.98 -6.82
N ILE A 58 -6.70 16.03 -7.24
CA ILE A 58 -5.26 16.22 -7.38
C ILE A 58 -4.95 17.36 -8.36
N LEU A 59 -5.61 17.39 -9.51
CA LEU A 59 -5.46 18.46 -10.51
C LEU A 59 -5.87 19.82 -9.95
N MET A 60 -6.95 19.87 -9.16
CA MET A 60 -7.46 21.13 -8.60
C MET A 60 -6.57 21.71 -7.49
N ARG A 61 -5.67 20.92 -6.90
CA ARG A 61 -4.68 21.40 -5.92
C ARG A 61 -3.64 22.36 -6.54
N GLY A 62 -3.46 22.29 -7.86
CA GLY A 62 -2.54 23.19 -8.58
C GLY A 62 -1.06 22.92 -8.32
N GLU A 63 -0.71 21.77 -7.75
CA GLU A 63 0.64 21.33 -7.44
C GLU A 63 1.01 20.11 -8.28
N PRO A 64 2.31 19.90 -8.58
CA PRO A 64 2.74 18.73 -9.33
C PRO A 64 2.50 17.44 -8.55
N ALA A 65 2.01 16.41 -9.24
CA ALA A 65 1.78 15.11 -8.64
C ALA A 65 2.11 13.96 -9.60
N MET A 66 2.46 12.81 -9.02
CA MET A 66 2.49 11.52 -9.71
C MET A 66 1.24 10.73 -9.34
N PHE A 67 0.62 10.09 -10.32
CA PHE A 67 -0.51 9.18 -10.12
C PHE A 67 -0.13 7.82 -10.69
N PHE A 68 0.20 6.89 -9.79
CA PHE A 68 0.60 5.54 -10.15
C PHE A 68 -0.64 4.66 -10.42
N GLU A 69 -0.57 3.91 -11.51
CA GLU A 69 -1.66 3.08 -11.98
C GLU A 69 -1.21 1.64 -12.10
N ASP A 70 -1.53 0.84 -11.09
CA ASP A 70 -1.24 -0.59 -11.16
C ASP A 70 -2.07 -1.25 -12.28
N LYS A 71 -1.37 -1.77 -13.27
CA LYS A 71 -1.98 -2.40 -14.45
C LYS A 71 -2.86 -3.61 -14.11
N SER A 72 -2.66 -4.25 -12.97
CA SER A 72 -3.50 -5.35 -12.52
C SER A 72 -4.94 -4.91 -12.22
N LEU A 73 -5.14 -3.62 -11.97
CA LEU A 73 -6.45 -3.03 -11.66
C LEU A 73 -7.24 -2.57 -12.88
N TYR A 74 -6.62 -2.39 -14.06
CA TYR A 74 -7.31 -1.84 -15.23
C TYR A 74 -8.53 -2.63 -15.70
N GLY A 75 -8.53 -3.92 -15.54
CA GLY A 75 -9.66 -4.79 -15.92
C GLY A 75 -10.58 -5.16 -14.77
N ARG A 76 -10.42 -4.57 -13.59
CA ARG A 76 -11.18 -4.92 -12.40
C ARG A 76 -12.26 -3.89 -12.09
N ARG A 77 -13.38 -4.37 -11.58
CA ARG A 77 -14.42 -3.50 -11.01
C ARG A 77 -13.93 -2.98 -9.65
N MET A 78 -14.31 -1.76 -9.34
CA MET A 78 -14.15 -1.19 -8.02
C MET A 78 -15.12 -1.87 -7.05
N PHE A 79 -14.72 -1.95 -5.79
CA PHE A 79 -15.64 -2.30 -4.72
C PHE A 79 -16.61 -1.15 -4.45
N THR A 80 -17.84 -1.48 -4.11
CA THR A 80 -18.92 -0.54 -3.81
C THR A 80 -19.65 -0.95 -2.54
N ASP A 81 -20.40 -0.04 -1.96
CA ASP A 81 -21.36 -0.30 -0.87
C ASP A 81 -20.72 -0.88 0.42
N GLY A 82 -19.42 -0.65 0.64
CA GLY A 82 -18.73 -1.11 1.84
C GLY A 82 -18.44 -2.62 1.88
N VAL A 83 -18.71 -3.35 0.81
CA VAL A 83 -18.58 -4.82 0.77
C VAL A 83 -17.44 -5.23 -0.17
N VAL A 84 -16.57 -6.10 0.31
CA VAL A 84 -15.56 -6.78 -0.51
C VAL A 84 -16.06 -8.14 -0.96
N ASP A 85 -16.45 -8.97 0.01
CA ASP A 85 -17.05 -10.30 -0.22
C ASP A 85 -17.83 -10.78 1.03
N LYS A 86 -18.03 -12.09 1.16
CA LYS A 86 -18.76 -12.66 2.31
C LYS A 86 -18.02 -12.56 3.65
N MET A 87 -16.72 -12.32 3.62
CA MET A 87 -15.87 -12.26 4.81
C MET A 87 -15.39 -10.84 5.12
N PHE A 88 -15.09 -10.05 4.11
CA PHE A 88 -14.52 -8.74 4.28
C PHE A 88 -15.50 -7.61 3.90
N SER A 89 -15.52 -6.61 4.75
CA SER A 89 -16.10 -5.30 4.50
C SER A 89 -15.00 -4.24 4.41
N TYR A 90 -15.35 -3.04 3.97
CA TYR A 90 -14.44 -1.91 4.00
C TYR A 90 -15.17 -0.61 4.32
N ASP A 91 -14.44 0.36 4.81
CA ASP A 91 -14.91 1.74 4.96
C ASP A 91 -13.90 2.76 4.43
N LEU A 92 -14.37 3.99 4.27
CA LEU A 92 -13.62 5.17 3.85
C LEU A 92 -13.77 6.30 4.88
N THR A 93 -13.84 5.97 6.16
CA THR A 93 -14.04 6.95 7.24
C THR A 93 -12.84 7.85 7.44
N ILE A 94 -11.66 7.40 7.04
CA ILE A 94 -10.44 8.21 7.02
C ILE A 94 -10.25 8.74 5.59
N PRO A 95 -10.17 10.07 5.38
CA PRO A 95 -10.01 10.63 4.04
C PRO A 95 -8.78 10.08 3.32
N GLY A 96 -8.98 9.58 2.11
CA GLY A 96 -7.92 9.01 1.27
C GLY A 96 -7.37 7.67 1.72
N VAL A 97 -8.02 7.00 2.68
CA VAL A 97 -7.64 5.67 3.17
C VAL A 97 -8.84 4.76 3.20
N ALA A 98 -8.74 3.59 2.57
CA ALA A 98 -9.68 2.51 2.78
C ALA A 98 -9.17 1.56 3.86
N ARG A 99 -10.08 1.12 4.75
CA ARG A 99 -9.79 0.09 5.76
C ARG A 99 -10.61 -1.16 5.41
N VAL A 100 -9.93 -2.27 5.20
CA VAL A 100 -10.58 -3.57 4.89
C VAL A 100 -10.42 -4.50 6.09
N PHE A 101 -11.52 -5.06 6.56
CA PHE A 101 -11.59 -5.85 7.80
C PHE A 101 -12.63 -6.95 7.71
N ALA A 102 -12.48 -7.99 8.52
CA ALA A 102 -13.47 -9.08 8.62
C ALA A 102 -14.55 -8.77 9.67
N GLU A 103 -14.17 -8.35 10.87
CA GLU A 103 -15.10 -8.13 11.98
C GLU A 103 -15.12 -6.68 12.45
N GLN A 104 -13.96 -6.12 12.74
CA GLN A 104 -13.81 -4.77 13.31
C GLN A 104 -12.75 -3.97 12.57
N ALA A 105 -13.05 -2.70 12.33
CA ALA A 105 -12.13 -1.78 11.67
C ALA A 105 -11.11 -1.13 12.62
N ASP A 106 -11.38 -1.12 13.92
CA ASP A 106 -10.64 -0.32 14.89
C ASP A 106 -9.74 -1.15 15.83
N ALA A 107 -9.79 -2.49 15.76
CA ALA A 107 -8.94 -3.38 16.52
C ALA A 107 -8.60 -4.63 15.72
N ALA A 108 -7.32 -4.99 15.69
CA ALA A 108 -6.83 -6.20 15.06
C ALA A 108 -5.45 -6.58 15.62
N ASP A 109 -5.10 -7.85 15.56
CA ASP A 109 -3.78 -8.35 15.94
C ASP A 109 -2.71 -7.79 15.00
N CYS A 110 -3.06 -7.65 13.72
CA CYS A 110 -2.16 -7.15 12.69
C CYS A 110 -2.77 -5.99 11.90
N VAL A 111 -2.02 -4.91 11.71
CA VAL A 111 -2.32 -3.88 10.70
C VAL A 111 -1.41 -4.08 9.50
N LEU A 112 -2.02 -4.34 8.32
CA LEU A 112 -1.31 -4.57 7.07
C LEU A 112 -1.53 -3.37 6.11
N ILE A 113 -0.50 -2.57 5.90
CA ILE A 113 -0.55 -1.42 5.00
C ILE A 113 -0.12 -1.87 3.59
N ALA A 114 -1.01 -1.72 2.61
CA ALA A 114 -0.80 -2.24 1.25
C ALA A 114 -1.44 -1.31 0.20
N PRO A 115 -0.67 -0.47 -0.50
CA PRO A 115 -1.20 0.43 -1.52
C PRO A 115 -1.51 -0.29 -2.85
N GLY A 116 -2.27 0.36 -3.70
CA GLY A 116 -2.45 -0.02 -5.09
C GLY A 116 -2.94 -1.44 -5.34
N GLY A 117 -2.36 -2.08 -6.33
CA GLY A 117 -2.73 -3.45 -6.72
C GLY A 117 -2.27 -4.53 -5.75
N ILE A 118 -1.26 -4.24 -4.91
CA ILE A 118 -0.77 -5.20 -3.91
C ILE A 118 -1.82 -5.55 -2.87
N VAL A 119 -2.83 -4.70 -2.67
CA VAL A 119 -3.94 -4.93 -1.75
C VAL A 119 -4.65 -6.27 -2.00
N GLN A 120 -4.65 -6.77 -3.23
CA GLN A 120 -5.26 -8.07 -3.54
C GLN A 120 -4.48 -9.23 -2.92
N LYS A 121 -3.16 -9.13 -2.89
CA LYS A 121 -2.29 -10.10 -2.21
C LYS A 121 -2.40 -9.95 -0.69
N ALA A 122 -2.48 -8.70 -0.21
CA ALA A 122 -2.70 -8.39 1.20
C ALA A 122 -4.02 -8.97 1.72
N MET A 123 -5.13 -8.82 1.01
CA MET A 123 -6.42 -9.41 1.39
C MET A 123 -6.39 -10.94 1.39
N LYS A 124 -5.66 -11.56 0.45
CA LYS A 124 -5.47 -13.03 0.47
C LYS A 124 -4.64 -13.47 1.68
N ALA A 125 -3.59 -12.73 2.03
CA ALA A 125 -2.80 -12.98 3.23
C ALA A 125 -3.66 -12.82 4.49
N ALA A 126 -4.43 -11.73 4.61
CA ALA A 126 -5.34 -11.48 5.73
C ALA A 126 -6.38 -12.61 5.88
N ARG A 127 -6.88 -13.16 4.77
CA ARG A 127 -7.80 -14.31 4.78
C ARG A 127 -7.12 -15.57 5.33
N SER A 128 -5.92 -15.88 4.86
CA SER A 128 -5.18 -17.04 5.36
C SER A 128 -4.77 -16.87 6.82
N LEU A 129 -4.37 -15.67 7.24
CA LEU A 129 -4.10 -15.34 8.65
C LEU A 129 -5.31 -15.63 9.53
N LEU A 130 -6.50 -15.19 9.12
CA LEU A 130 -7.72 -15.41 9.90
C LEU A 130 -8.15 -16.89 9.94
N LEU A 131 -8.12 -17.58 8.79
CA LEU A 131 -8.66 -18.95 8.68
C LEU A 131 -7.70 -20.05 9.15
N GLU A 132 -6.39 -19.82 9.04
CA GLU A 132 -5.37 -20.84 9.30
C GLU A 132 -4.61 -20.59 10.60
N GLU A 133 -4.52 -19.33 11.05
CA GLU A 133 -3.72 -18.92 12.20
C GLU A 133 -4.56 -18.22 13.31
N GLU A 134 -5.86 -17.98 13.05
CA GLU A 134 -6.76 -17.23 13.95
C GLU A 134 -6.28 -15.80 14.27
N ILE A 135 -5.50 -15.20 13.34
CA ILE A 135 -4.96 -13.84 13.45
C ILE A 135 -5.88 -12.88 12.70
N SER A 136 -6.46 -11.94 13.44
CA SER A 136 -7.27 -10.85 12.85
C SER A 136 -6.39 -9.79 12.20
N SER A 137 -6.87 -9.22 11.09
CA SER A 137 -6.11 -8.20 10.37
C SER A 137 -7.01 -7.08 9.86
N VAL A 138 -6.51 -5.84 9.93
CA VAL A 138 -7.05 -4.72 9.18
C VAL A 138 -6.07 -4.35 8.07
N VAL A 139 -6.56 -4.33 6.81
CA VAL A 139 -5.75 -3.91 5.67
C VAL A 139 -6.01 -2.43 5.40
N ILE A 140 -4.97 -1.62 5.50
CA ILE A 140 -4.97 -0.18 5.24
C ILE A 140 -4.53 0.06 3.80
N VAL A 141 -5.36 0.75 3.03
CA VAL A 141 -5.12 1.03 1.61
C VAL A 141 -5.09 2.55 1.40
N PRO A 142 -3.92 3.18 1.42
CA PRO A 142 -3.81 4.61 1.16
C PRO A 142 -3.94 4.91 -0.34
N SER A 143 -4.61 6.01 -0.69
CA SER A 143 -4.57 6.60 -2.03
C SER A 143 -3.43 7.61 -2.19
N CYS A 144 -3.03 8.27 -1.10
CA CYS A 144 -1.87 9.17 -1.05
C CYS A 144 -0.69 8.42 -0.45
N LEU A 145 0.38 8.28 -1.23
CA LEU A 145 1.61 7.62 -0.79
C LEU A 145 2.59 8.62 -0.14
N TYR A 146 2.63 9.85 -0.67
CA TYR A 146 3.52 10.87 -0.14
C TYR A 146 2.92 12.27 -0.34
N PRO A 147 2.82 13.10 0.71
CA PRO A 147 3.07 12.70 2.10
C PRO A 147 2.07 11.63 2.59
N PHE A 148 2.54 10.68 3.39
CA PHE A 148 1.70 9.61 3.91
C PHE A 148 0.78 10.14 5.02
N PRO A 149 -0.53 9.85 5.02
CA PRO A 149 -1.48 10.34 6.02
C PRO A 149 -1.41 9.50 7.31
N LEU A 150 -0.30 9.58 8.05
CA LEU A 150 -0.06 8.76 9.23
C LEU A 150 -0.96 9.12 10.42
N GLU A 151 -1.17 10.40 10.70
CA GLU A 151 -1.80 10.87 11.94
C GLU A 151 -3.16 10.22 12.22
N PRO A 152 -4.12 10.15 11.26
CA PRO A 152 -5.41 9.51 11.50
C PRO A 152 -5.32 7.99 11.68
N LEU A 153 -4.19 7.37 11.38
CA LEU A 153 -3.95 5.93 11.54
C LEU A 153 -3.32 5.56 12.89
N LEU A 154 -2.76 6.54 13.61
CA LEU A 154 -2.09 6.28 14.89
C LEU A 154 -2.93 5.50 15.91
N PRO A 155 -4.25 5.74 16.07
CA PRO A 155 -5.05 4.99 17.03
C PRO A 155 -5.09 3.49 16.77
N ILE A 156 -5.24 3.06 15.52
CA ILE A 156 -5.28 1.63 15.17
C ILE A 156 -3.87 1.02 15.16
N LEU A 157 -2.86 1.76 14.68
CA LEU A 157 -1.48 1.29 14.68
C LEU A 157 -0.94 1.06 16.08
N ARG A 158 -1.35 1.88 17.07
CA ARG A 158 -0.94 1.76 18.47
C ARG A 158 -1.47 0.50 19.16
N GLN A 159 -2.57 -0.05 18.68
CA GLN A 159 -3.23 -1.23 19.25
C GLN A 159 -2.77 -2.54 18.63
N ALA A 160 -2.20 -2.49 17.43
CA ALA A 160 -1.76 -3.68 16.73
C ALA A 160 -0.52 -4.31 17.36
N GLU A 161 -0.51 -5.63 17.50
CA GLU A 161 0.69 -6.36 17.91
C GLU A 161 1.78 -6.33 16.84
N VAL A 162 1.37 -6.41 15.58
CA VAL A 162 2.26 -6.35 14.41
C VAL A 162 1.76 -5.34 13.40
N ILE A 163 2.67 -4.49 12.95
CA ILE A 163 2.44 -3.61 11.80
C ILE A 163 3.27 -4.14 10.64
N CYS A 164 2.62 -4.47 9.53
CA CYS A 164 3.28 -4.94 8.31
C CYS A 164 3.02 -3.97 7.16
N ILE A 165 4.04 -3.64 6.39
CA ILE A 165 3.92 -2.85 5.17
C ILE A 165 4.33 -3.72 4.00
N ALA A 166 3.41 -3.92 3.06
CA ALA A 166 3.64 -4.71 1.86
C ALA A 166 3.60 -3.83 0.61
N GLU A 167 4.64 -3.85 -0.19
CA GLU A 167 4.72 -3.14 -1.47
C GLU A 167 5.42 -3.96 -2.54
N GLU A 168 5.09 -3.74 -3.82
CA GLU A 168 5.68 -4.50 -4.92
C GLU A 168 7.08 -4.00 -5.34
N SER A 169 7.51 -2.84 -4.87
CA SER A 169 8.87 -2.34 -5.15
C SER A 169 9.93 -3.37 -4.73
N THR A 170 10.99 -3.45 -5.50
CA THR A 170 12.16 -4.25 -5.11
C THR A 170 12.82 -3.69 -3.85
N ALA A 171 13.34 -4.55 -3.00
CA ALA A 171 13.96 -4.18 -1.74
C ALA A 171 15.05 -3.09 -1.90
N GLY A 172 15.18 -2.25 -0.87
CA GLY A 172 16.13 -1.13 -0.79
C GLY A 172 15.52 0.24 -1.12
N GLY A 173 15.51 1.15 -0.12
CA GLY A 173 15.01 2.51 -0.25
C GLY A 173 13.55 2.60 -0.68
N THR A 174 12.70 1.75 -0.15
CA THR A 174 11.31 1.60 -0.56
C THR A 174 10.39 2.62 0.12
N TRP A 175 9.17 2.79 -0.40
CA TRP A 175 8.14 3.62 0.23
C TRP A 175 7.80 3.14 1.66
N GLY A 176 7.70 1.83 1.85
CA GLY A 176 7.43 1.25 3.16
C GLY A 176 8.50 1.57 4.19
N THR A 177 9.75 1.74 3.78
CA THR A 177 10.84 2.16 4.67
C THR A 177 10.61 3.58 5.21
N GLU A 178 10.16 4.50 4.37
CA GLU A 178 9.81 5.87 4.78
C GLU A 178 8.61 5.86 5.74
N VAL A 179 7.56 5.09 5.42
CA VAL A 179 6.38 4.96 6.28
C VAL A 179 6.74 4.30 7.62
N ALA A 180 7.55 3.25 7.60
CA ALA A 180 8.02 2.59 8.82
C ALA A 180 8.81 3.54 9.71
N GLN A 181 9.66 4.38 9.13
CA GLN A 181 10.40 5.39 9.90
C GLN A 181 9.47 6.39 10.58
N GLN A 182 8.43 6.86 9.88
CA GLN A 182 7.44 7.76 10.47
C GLN A 182 6.65 7.06 11.59
N ILE A 183 6.24 5.80 11.40
CA ILE A 183 5.58 4.99 12.43
C ILE A 183 6.49 4.84 13.65
N HIS A 184 7.76 4.50 13.48
CA HIS A 184 8.70 4.37 14.57
C HIS A 184 8.89 5.68 15.35
N GLN A 185 8.91 6.83 14.68
CA GLN A 185 9.03 8.12 15.35
C GLN A 185 7.83 8.44 16.26
N GLU A 186 6.60 8.09 15.81
CA GLU A 186 5.37 8.41 16.52
C GLU A 186 4.95 7.36 17.55
N LEU A 187 5.38 6.11 17.39
CA LEU A 187 4.88 4.98 18.18
C LEU A 187 5.98 4.19 18.91
N TRP A 188 7.22 4.66 18.92
CA TRP A 188 8.35 3.93 19.50
C TRP A 188 8.09 3.36 20.90
N ASP A 189 7.42 4.13 21.74
CA ASP A 189 7.09 3.79 23.12
C ASP A 189 5.90 2.82 23.25
N ALA A 190 5.12 2.63 22.19
CA ALA A 190 3.93 1.79 22.18
C ALA A 190 4.09 0.50 21.38
N MET A 191 5.10 0.45 20.50
CA MET A 191 5.34 -0.71 19.65
C MET A 191 5.91 -1.88 20.42
N GLN A 192 5.33 -3.05 20.19
CA GLN A 192 5.83 -4.31 20.76
C GLN A 192 6.91 -4.94 19.89
N ARG A 193 6.89 -4.67 18.58
CA ARG A 193 7.77 -5.25 17.56
C ARG A 193 8.14 -4.21 16.51
N PRO A 194 9.29 -4.37 15.83
CA PRO A 194 9.61 -3.54 14.66
C PRO A 194 8.56 -3.69 13.56
N VAL A 195 8.39 -2.66 12.74
CA VAL A 195 7.54 -2.74 11.55
C VAL A 195 8.12 -3.78 10.59
N VAL A 196 7.27 -4.71 10.17
CA VAL A 196 7.61 -5.75 9.18
C VAL A 196 7.51 -5.16 7.78
N LEU A 197 8.59 -5.25 7.01
CA LEU A 197 8.60 -4.80 5.62
C LEU A 197 8.65 -6.00 4.67
N VAL A 198 7.67 -6.10 3.78
CA VAL A 198 7.60 -7.16 2.77
C VAL A 198 7.64 -6.53 1.39
N ASN A 199 8.70 -6.82 0.65
CA ASN A 199 9.00 -6.25 -0.66
C ASN A 199 9.25 -7.37 -1.66
N SER A 200 9.25 -7.03 -2.95
CA SER A 200 9.82 -7.92 -3.97
C SER A 200 11.33 -8.05 -3.79
N ASP A 201 11.89 -9.15 -4.27
CA ASP A 201 13.33 -9.42 -4.16
C ASP A 201 14.16 -8.32 -4.83
N SER A 202 15.38 -8.09 -4.31
CA SER A 202 16.37 -7.19 -4.91
C SER A 202 16.95 -7.79 -6.19
N SER A 203 16.09 -7.89 -7.21
CA SER A 203 16.44 -8.52 -8.49
C SER A 203 15.81 -7.76 -9.65
N VAL A 204 16.38 -7.94 -10.83
CA VAL A 204 15.76 -7.51 -12.09
C VAL A 204 14.53 -8.40 -12.33
N ILE A 205 13.39 -7.79 -12.63
CA ILE A 205 12.14 -8.53 -12.84
C ILE A 205 12.20 -9.32 -14.15
N PRO A 206 12.10 -10.66 -14.11
CA PRO A 206 12.19 -11.49 -15.32
C PRO A 206 10.96 -11.35 -16.23
N ALA A 207 11.13 -11.60 -17.52
CA ALA A 207 10.04 -11.68 -18.48
C ALA A 207 9.28 -13.03 -18.42
N SER A 208 9.90 -14.09 -17.90
CA SER A 208 9.22 -15.36 -17.67
C SER A 208 8.25 -15.24 -16.52
N GLU A 209 6.96 -15.52 -16.74
CA GLU A 209 5.91 -15.45 -15.70
C GLU A 209 6.25 -16.30 -14.46
N HIS A 210 6.86 -17.48 -14.67
CA HIS A 210 7.27 -18.36 -13.58
C HIS A 210 8.37 -17.71 -12.71
N LEU A 211 9.40 -17.13 -13.33
CA LEU A 211 10.47 -16.46 -12.61
C LEU A 211 10.02 -15.12 -12.04
N GLU A 212 9.13 -14.39 -12.74
CA GLU A 212 8.53 -13.15 -12.22
C GLU A 212 7.80 -13.40 -10.91
N LYS A 213 7.04 -14.50 -10.79
CA LYS A 213 6.36 -14.89 -9.55
C LYS A 213 7.31 -15.20 -8.39
N GLN A 214 8.53 -15.62 -8.67
CA GLN A 214 9.54 -15.87 -7.64
C GLN A 214 10.17 -14.58 -7.11
N VAL A 215 10.27 -13.56 -7.96
CA VAL A 215 10.83 -12.25 -7.59
C VAL A 215 9.80 -11.34 -6.94
N LEU A 216 8.58 -11.30 -7.48
CA LEU A 216 7.53 -10.42 -6.97
C LEU A 216 6.90 -10.97 -5.70
N ILE A 217 6.67 -10.08 -4.73
CA ILE A 217 5.97 -10.37 -3.48
C ILE A 217 4.69 -11.20 -3.73
N GLN A 218 4.46 -12.22 -2.89
CA GLN A 218 3.28 -13.08 -2.90
C GLN A 218 2.49 -12.96 -1.59
N HIS A 219 1.23 -13.39 -1.60
CA HIS A 219 0.39 -13.39 -0.38
C HIS A 219 0.94 -14.33 0.70
N THR A 220 1.57 -15.42 0.31
CA THR A 220 2.26 -16.36 1.22
C THR A 220 3.42 -15.69 1.93
N THR A 221 4.25 -14.93 1.21
CA THR A 221 5.38 -14.18 1.79
C THR A 221 4.88 -13.16 2.82
N ILE A 222 3.77 -12.47 2.54
CA ILE A 222 3.17 -11.51 3.50
C ILE A 222 2.69 -12.26 4.76
N ARG A 223 1.94 -13.37 4.57
CA ARG A 223 1.44 -14.17 5.69
C ARG A 223 2.58 -14.71 6.56
N GLU A 224 3.58 -15.33 5.94
CA GLU A 224 4.73 -15.93 6.63
C GLU A 224 5.50 -14.88 7.46
N ALA A 225 5.76 -13.71 6.90
CA ALA A 225 6.43 -12.62 7.59
C ALA A 225 5.67 -12.12 8.83
N ILE A 226 4.32 -12.04 8.75
CA ILE A 226 3.48 -11.65 9.89
C ILE A 226 3.48 -12.74 10.96
N VAL A 227 3.32 -14.01 10.58
CA VAL A 227 3.34 -15.14 11.53
C VAL A 227 4.69 -15.25 12.22
N GLU A 228 5.78 -15.09 11.49
CA GLU A 228 7.14 -15.09 12.08
C GLU A 228 7.30 -13.96 13.10
N ALA A 229 6.85 -12.75 12.75
CA ALA A 229 6.92 -11.60 13.65
C ALA A 229 6.09 -11.79 14.93
N LEU A 230 4.92 -12.44 14.84
CA LEU A 230 4.08 -12.72 16.02
C LEU A 230 4.67 -13.81 16.93
N ARG A 231 5.49 -14.71 16.39
CA ARG A 231 6.13 -15.78 17.14
C ARG A 231 7.48 -15.38 17.78
N ALA A 232 8.07 -14.27 17.31
CA ALA A 232 9.32 -13.71 17.82
C ALA A 232 9.10 -12.91 19.13
#